data_d34273981c4ddbbbb4d62b6e1c4368f0
#
_entry.id   d34273981c4ddbbbb4d62b6e1c4368f0
#
_cell.length_a   1.000
_cell.length_b   1.000
_cell.length_c   1.000
_cell.angle_alpha   90.00
_cell.angle_beta   90.00
_cell.angle_gamma   90.00
#
_symmetry.space_group_name_H-M   'P 1'
#
loop_
_entity.id
_entity.type
_entity.pdbx_description
1 polymer ?
#
loop_
_entity_poly.entity_id
_entity_poly.type
_entity_poly.pdbx_seq_one_letter_code
_entity_poly.pdbx_strand_id
1 'polypeptide(L)'
;MFDKDPSRIDKFVKVREIFFLLNNIKVAVEKDIEDNPILKEHGIDKARKGETIEIPRWIAEELEGEGLVKSLEEGFEVELFRVLNREKLQGMYQLSPIKADFYLKLRRYLMNLRKRKKEAFDRFRIYAQDFIKIRLGKVLSLAISSTNMEQATSNMTPEEIALYKEVKEIADLWKKTMMGEEV
;
A
#
# COMPACT_ATOMS: atom_id res chain seq x y z
N MET A 1 -12.13 -25.82 14.77
CA MET A 1 -10.81 -25.69 14.07
C MET A 1 -10.91 -24.46 13.19
N PHE A 2 -10.11 -23.43 13.47
CA PHE A 2 -10.18 -22.16 12.75
C PHE A 2 -9.52 -22.31 11.37
N ASP A 3 -10.26 -22.86 10.42
CA ASP A 3 -9.78 -23.02 9.04
C ASP A 3 -10.13 -21.76 8.23
N LYS A 4 -9.48 -20.63 8.59
CA LYS A 4 -9.54 -19.44 7.73
C LYS A 4 -8.42 -19.57 6.69
N ASP A 5 -8.83 -19.69 5.43
CA ASP A 5 -7.95 -19.78 4.27
C ASP A 5 -7.01 -18.56 4.22
N PRO A 6 -5.70 -18.70 4.51
CA PRO A 6 -4.75 -17.59 4.46
C PRO A 6 -4.63 -16.97 3.07
N SER A 7 -5.12 -17.67 2.04
CA SER A 7 -5.17 -17.16 0.66
C SER A 7 -6.14 -15.97 0.49
N ARG A 8 -7.07 -15.74 1.45
CA ARG A 8 -8.08 -14.68 1.34
C ARG A 8 -7.46 -13.28 1.36
N ILE A 9 -6.49 -13.04 2.27
CA ILE A 9 -5.78 -11.76 2.34
C ILE A 9 -4.93 -11.57 1.08
N ASP A 10 -4.22 -12.61 0.63
CA ASP A 10 -3.42 -12.54 -0.59
C ASP A 10 -4.28 -12.24 -1.82
N LYS A 11 -5.42 -12.91 -1.98
CA LYS A 11 -6.38 -12.62 -3.07
C LYS A 11 -6.88 -11.17 -3.01
N PHE A 12 -7.25 -10.69 -1.82
CA PHE A 12 -7.69 -9.31 -1.63
C PHE A 12 -6.62 -8.29 -2.04
N VAL A 13 -5.37 -8.49 -1.59
CA VAL A 13 -4.25 -7.61 -1.94
C VAL A 13 -3.96 -7.66 -3.44
N LYS A 14 -3.98 -8.85 -4.07
CA LYS A 14 -3.77 -8.99 -5.52
C LYS A 14 -4.83 -8.26 -6.34
N VAL A 15 -6.11 -8.38 -5.98
CA VAL A 15 -7.18 -7.65 -6.66
C VAL A 15 -6.96 -6.14 -6.55
N ARG A 16 -6.65 -5.65 -5.36
CA ARG A 16 -6.34 -4.22 -5.17
C ARG A 16 -5.10 -3.78 -5.94
N GLU A 17 -4.09 -4.62 -6.03
CA GLU A 17 -2.87 -4.33 -6.82
C GLU A 17 -3.19 -4.17 -8.31
N ILE A 18 -4.11 -4.98 -8.87
CA ILE A 18 -4.56 -4.83 -10.26
C ILE A 18 -5.20 -3.45 -10.46
N PHE A 19 -6.16 -3.07 -9.63
CA PHE A 19 -6.78 -1.74 -9.72
C PHE A 19 -5.77 -0.61 -9.55
N PHE A 20 -4.83 -0.75 -8.62
CA PHE A 20 -3.77 0.23 -8.41
C PHE A 20 -2.89 0.43 -9.65
N LEU A 21 -2.56 -0.65 -10.36
CA LEU A 21 -1.77 -0.62 -11.59
C LEU A 21 -2.53 0.00 -12.78
N LEU A 22 -3.85 -0.14 -12.80
CA LEU A 22 -4.71 0.45 -13.82
C LEU A 22 -4.98 1.95 -13.59
N ASN A 23 -4.76 2.48 -12.39
CA ASN A 23 -4.95 3.91 -12.11
C ASN A 23 -3.93 4.74 -12.88
N ASN A 24 -4.40 5.82 -13.50
CA ASN A 24 -3.56 6.76 -14.20
C ASN A 24 -2.69 7.56 -13.22
N ILE A 25 -1.47 7.84 -13.64
CA ILE A 25 -0.52 8.73 -12.96
C ILE A 25 0.08 9.72 -13.95
N LYS A 26 0.51 10.87 -13.43
CA LYS A 26 1.22 11.87 -14.23
C LYS A 26 2.70 11.54 -14.27
N VAL A 27 3.26 11.57 -15.48
CA VAL A 27 4.69 11.37 -15.73
C VAL A 27 5.24 12.48 -16.60
N ALA A 28 6.48 12.87 -16.37
CA ALA A 28 7.23 13.74 -17.26
C ALA A 28 7.94 12.90 -18.31
N VAL A 29 7.88 13.31 -19.56
CA VAL A 29 8.56 12.66 -20.68
C VAL A 29 10.03 13.10 -20.68
N GLU A 30 10.96 12.16 -20.56
CA GLU A 30 12.41 12.42 -20.51
C GLU A 30 13.08 12.35 -21.88
N LYS A 31 12.48 11.62 -22.82
CA LYS A 31 12.93 11.49 -24.21
C LYS A 31 11.73 11.47 -25.14
N ASP A 32 11.93 11.95 -26.35
CA ASP A 32 10.86 11.89 -27.37
C ASP A 32 10.44 10.44 -27.60
N ILE A 33 9.15 10.20 -27.58
CA ILE A 33 8.53 8.89 -27.82
C ILE A 33 7.67 9.02 -29.09
N GLU A 34 8.02 8.27 -30.11
CA GLU A 34 7.26 8.18 -31.34
C GLU A 34 6.89 6.72 -31.59
N ASP A 35 5.71 6.50 -32.13
CA ASP A 35 5.21 5.20 -32.58
C ASP A 35 5.24 4.06 -31.53
N ASN A 36 5.09 4.41 -30.23
CA ASN A 36 4.98 3.39 -29.19
C ASN A 36 3.57 2.74 -29.24
N PRO A 37 3.46 1.42 -29.48
CA PRO A 37 2.16 0.75 -29.66
C PRO A 37 1.27 0.87 -28.42
N ILE A 38 1.86 0.78 -27.22
CA ILE A 38 1.14 0.81 -25.95
C ILE A 38 0.54 2.21 -25.71
N LEU A 39 1.31 3.26 -25.99
CA LEU A 39 0.81 4.64 -25.84
C LEU A 39 -0.27 4.97 -26.86
N LYS A 40 -0.16 4.44 -28.08
CA LYS A 40 -1.21 4.60 -29.12
C LYS A 40 -2.55 4.01 -28.70
N GLU A 41 -2.56 2.84 -28.07
CA GLU A 41 -3.79 2.24 -27.51
C GLU A 41 -4.45 3.13 -26.44
N HIS A 42 -3.68 4.01 -25.81
CA HIS A 42 -4.15 5.00 -24.85
C HIS A 42 -4.36 6.41 -25.43
N GLY A 43 -4.39 6.54 -26.78
CA GLY A 43 -4.65 7.80 -27.48
C GLY A 43 -3.46 8.76 -27.50
N ILE A 44 -2.24 8.29 -27.26
CA ILE A 44 -1.01 9.09 -27.29
C ILE A 44 -0.15 8.61 -28.45
N ASP A 45 -0.25 9.29 -29.58
CA ASP A 45 0.53 8.95 -30.79
C ASP A 45 2.00 9.38 -30.67
N LYS A 46 2.24 10.51 -30.01
CA LYS A 46 3.57 11.10 -29.82
C LYS A 46 3.62 11.80 -28.47
N ALA A 47 4.78 11.73 -27.81
CA ALA A 47 5.06 12.48 -26.59
C ALA A 47 6.47 13.07 -26.69
N ARG A 48 6.61 14.37 -26.45
CA ARG A 48 7.88 15.08 -26.59
C ARG A 48 8.54 15.25 -25.22
N LYS A 49 9.85 15.29 -25.21
CA LYS A 49 10.64 15.58 -24.02
C LYS A 49 10.17 16.88 -23.34
N GLY A 50 9.92 16.79 -22.01
CA GLY A 50 9.41 17.89 -21.20
C GLY A 50 7.89 17.96 -21.10
N GLU A 51 7.15 17.21 -21.90
CA GLU A 51 5.69 17.12 -21.76
C GLU A 51 5.31 16.31 -20.53
N THR A 52 4.13 16.62 -19.98
CA THR A 52 3.49 15.82 -18.92
C THR A 52 2.33 15.07 -19.53
N ILE A 53 2.35 13.76 -19.42
CA ILE A 53 1.27 12.88 -19.89
C ILE A 53 0.67 12.11 -18.71
N GLU A 54 -0.57 11.66 -18.86
CA GLU A 54 -1.28 10.86 -17.88
C GLU A 54 -1.54 9.47 -18.45
N ILE A 55 -0.93 8.45 -17.83
CA ILE A 55 -0.96 7.06 -18.32
C ILE A 55 -1.16 6.10 -17.14
N PRO A 56 -1.71 4.90 -17.39
CA PRO A 56 -1.79 3.84 -16.38
C PRO A 56 -0.44 3.58 -15.73
N ARG A 57 -0.45 3.37 -14.41
CA ARG A 57 0.77 3.15 -13.61
C ARG A 57 1.65 2.03 -14.16
N TRP A 58 1.07 0.92 -14.59
CA TRP A 58 1.84 -0.20 -15.13
C TRP A 58 2.64 0.18 -16.38
N ILE A 59 2.08 1.03 -17.26
CA ILE A 59 2.79 1.58 -18.42
C ILE A 59 3.90 2.53 -17.98
N ALA A 60 3.57 3.41 -17.02
CA ALA A 60 4.54 4.35 -16.49
C ALA A 60 5.76 3.64 -15.88
N GLU A 61 5.55 2.55 -15.13
CA GLU A 61 6.64 1.75 -14.55
C GLU A 61 7.52 1.08 -15.60
N GLU A 62 6.94 0.61 -16.71
CA GLU A 62 7.69 0.03 -17.83
C GLU A 62 8.53 1.08 -18.54
N LEU A 63 7.90 2.18 -18.95
CA LEU A 63 8.59 3.28 -19.64
C LEU A 63 9.64 3.99 -18.75
N GLU A 64 9.42 4.06 -17.44
CA GLU A 64 10.41 4.55 -16.49
C GLU A 64 11.60 3.59 -16.39
N GLY A 65 11.36 2.29 -16.49
CA GLY A 65 12.40 1.26 -16.57
C GLY A 65 13.32 1.44 -17.78
N GLU A 66 12.79 1.92 -18.88
CA GLU A 66 13.51 2.25 -20.13
C GLU A 66 14.11 3.67 -20.13
N GLY A 67 13.81 4.48 -19.10
CA GLY A 67 14.27 5.87 -18.99
C GLY A 67 13.63 6.81 -20.00
N LEU A 68 12.41 6.51 -20.42
CA LEU A 68 11.61 7.31 -21.36
C LEU A 68 10.74 8.33 -20.63
N VAL A 69 10.27 7.99 -19.44
CA VAL A 69 9.45 8.86 -18.60
C VAL A 69 9.95 8.84 -17.15
N LYS A 70 9.48 9.80 -16.36
CA LYS A 70 9.72 9.87 -14.91
C LYS A 70 8.42 10.20 -14.20
N SER A 71 8.06 9.40 -13.20
CA SER A 71 6.89 9.66 -12.36
C SER A 71 7.03 11.01 -11.64
N LEU A 72 5.93 11.77 -11.62
CA LEU A 72 5.81 13.03 -10.88
C LEU A 72 5.30 12.83 -9.45
N GLU A 73 5.04 11.58 -9.05
CA GLU A 73 4.70 11.28 -7.66
C GLU A 73 5.90 11.52 -6.73
N GLU A 74 5.62 11.93 -5.51
CA GLU A 74 6.64 12.02 -4.47
C GLU A 74 7.35 10.67 -4.28
N GLY A 75 8.67 10.70 -4.14
CA GLY A 75 9.45 9.50 -3.90
C GLY A 75 8.96 8.75 -2.65
N PHE A 76 8.64 7.47 -2.80
CA PHE A 76 8.04 6.68 -1.74
C PHE A 76 8.89 6.57 -0.47
N GLU A 77 10.22 6.69 -0.58
CA GLU A 77 11.11 6.74 0.58
C GLU A 77 10.76 7.91 1.52
N VAL A 78 10.56 9.10 0.95
CA VAL A 78 10.21 10.30 1.72
C VAL A 78 8.84 10.13 2.37
N GLU A 79 7.87 9.57 1.64
CA GLU A 79 6.55 9.28 2.16
C GLU A 79 6.63 8.30 3.35
N LEU A 80 7.37 7.18 3.22
CA LEU A 80 7.52 6.21 4.30
C LEU A 80 8.17 6.82 5.54
N PHE A 81 9.28 7.57 5.40
CA PHE A 81 9.93 8.20 6.55
C PHE A 81 9.02 9.19 7.26
N ARG A 82 8.25 9.97 6.51
CA ARG A 82 7.29 10.92 7.06
C ARG A 82 6.20 10.22 7.86
N VAL A 83 5.59 9.16 7.31
CA VAL A 83 4.52 8.44 8.00
C VAL A 83 5.05 7.62 9.18
N LEU A 84 6.23 7.01 9.07
CA LEU A 84 6.87 6.28 10.16
C LEU A 84 7.14 7.20 11.37
N ASN A 85 7.71 8.38 11.14
CA ASN A 85 7.98 9.33 12.21
C ASN A 85 6.69 9.81 12.87
N ARG A 86 5.66 10.12 12.08
CA ARG A 86 4.35 10.52 12.58
C ARG A 86 3.73 9.39 13.41
N GLU A 87 3.83 8.15 12.93
CA GLU A 87 3.26 6.99 13.61
C GLU A 87 3.94 6.70 14.95
N LYS A 88 5.26 6.93 15.07
CA LYS A 88 6.02 6.81 16.33
C LYS A 88 5.60 7.83 17.39
N LEU A 89 5.10 9.00 16.97
CA LEU A 89 4.66 10.06 17.88
C LEU A 89 3.22 9.86 18.40
N GLN A 90 2.42 9.03 17.74
CA GLN A 90 1.03 8.76 18.13
C GLN A 90 0.96 7.69 19.22
N GLY A 91 -0.02 7.83 20.12
CA GLY A 91 -0.32 6.84 21.16
C GLY A 91 -0.75 5.48 20.58
N MET A 92 -0.81 4.46 21.47
CA MET A 92 -1.10 3.06 21.07
C MET A 92 -2.46 2.87 20.40
N TYR A 93 -3.44 3.70 20.71
CA TYR A 93 -4.80 3.63 20.16
C TYR A 93 -5.06 4.69 19.07
N GLN A 94 -4.01 5.33 18.57
CA GLN A 94 -4.12 6.38 17.56
C GLN A 94 -3.30 6.01 16.34
N LEU A 95 -3.97 6.00 15.18
CA LEU A 95 -3.35 5.77 13.88
C LEU A 95 -3.20 7.11 13.14
N SER A 96 -2.01 7.35 12.61
CA SER A 96 -1.81 8.48 11.68
C SER A 96 -2.55 8.22 10.37
N PRO A 97 -3.16 9.25 9.75
CA PRO A 97 -3.74 9.09 8.43
C PRO A 97 -2.65 8.76 7.40
N ILE A 98 -2.90 7.74 6.60
CA ILE A 98 -2.09 7.34 5.45
C ILE A 98 -2.98 7.11 4.25
N LYS A 99 -2.40 7.19 3.04
CA LYS A 99 -3.17 6.99 1.80
C LYS A 99 -3.66 5.55 1.69
N ALA A 100 -4.83 5.35 1.10
CA ALA A 100 -5.43 4.03 0.94
C ALA A 100 -4.58 3.06 0.10
N ASP A 101 -3.70 3.58 -0.75
CA ASP A 101 -2.79 2.82 -1.61
C ASP A 101 -1.38 2.61 -1.02
N PHE A 102 -1.16 3.05 0.23
CA PHE A 102 0.17 3.07 0.85
C PHE A 102 0.84 1.69 0.89
N TYR A 103 0.14 0.63 1.29
CA TYR A 103 0.71 -0.72 1.33
C TYR A 103 0.98 -1.29 -0.06
N LEU A 104 0.19 -0.92 -1.07
CA LEU A 104 0.43 -1.30 -2.46
C LEU A 104 1.72 -0.64 -2.99
N LYS A 105 1.91 0.66 -2.69
CA LYS A 105 3.16 1.38 -3.01
C LYS A 105 4.35 0.78 -2.28
N LEU A 106 4.22 0.48 -0.98
CA LEU A 106 5.27 -0.14 -0.16
C LEU A 106 5.71 -1.48 -0.76
N ARG A 107 4.74 -2.35 -1.07
CA ARG A 107 5.00 -3.66 -1.68
C ARG A 107 5.74 -3.53 -3.01
N ARG A 108 5.24 -2.69 -3.92
CA ARG A 108 5.86 -2.45 -5.24
C ARG A 108 7.26 -1.89 -5.11
N TYR A 109 7.44 -0.89 -4.26
CA TYR A 109 8.74 -0.29 -4.02
C TYR A 109 9.77 -1.31 -3.52
N LEU A 110 9.43 -2.14 -2.53
CA LEU A 110 10.28 -3.22 -2.04
C LEU A 110 10.60 -4.26 -3.13
N MET A 111 9.62 -4.64 -3.96
CA MET A 111 9.84 -5.57 -5.07
C MET A 111 10.82 -4.99 -6.11
N ASN A 112 10.70 -3.71 -6.44
CA ASN A 112 11.58 -3.03 -7.38
C ASN A 112 13.01 -2.88 -6.83
N LEU A 113 13.16 -2.49 -5.56
CA LEU A 113 14.48 -2.43 -4.90
C LEU A 113 15.16 -3.79 -4.87
N ARG A 114 14.42 -4.84 -4.55
CA ARG A 114 14.97 -6.21 -4.50
C ARG A 114 15.56 -6.65 -5.83
N LYS A 115 14.95 -6.23 -6.96
CA LYS A 115 15.42 -6.56 -8.30
C LYS A 115 16.64 -5.74 -8.73
N ARG A 116 16.72 -4.47 -8.30
CA ARG A 116 17.66 -3.49 -8.87
C ARG A 116 18.82 -3.11 -7.94
N LYS A 117 18.61 -3.05 -6.61
CA LYS A 117 19.58 -2.49 -5.63
C LYS A 117 19.49 -3.21 -4.28
N LYS A 118 20.20 -4.30 -4.13
CA LYS A 118 20.18 -5.15 -2.93
C LYS A 118 20.47 -4.40 -1.62
N GLU A 119 21.51 -3.55 -1.59
CA GLU A 119 21.89 -2.79 -0.38
C GLU A 119 20.81 -1.77 0.02
N ALA A 120 20.20 -1.09 -0.96
CA ALA A 120 19.09 -0.18 -0.70
C ALA A 120 17.86 -0.95 -0.20
N PHE A 121 17.60 -2.14 -0.75
CA PHE A 121 16.53 -3.02 -0.29
C PHE A 121 16.70 -3.40 1.19
N ASP A 122 17.88 -3.83 1.61
CA ASP A 122 18.11 -4.27 2.99
C ASP A 122 17.90 -3.14 4.00
N ARG A 123 18.39 -1.93 3.69
CA ARG A 123 18.14 -0.74 4.53
C ARG A 123 16.66 -0.36 4.58
N PHE A 124 16.02 -0.28 3.41
CA PHE A 124 14.63 0.14 3.33
C PHE A 124 13.68 -0.86 3.97
N ARG A 125 13.99 -2.16 3.87
CA ARG A 125 13.23 -3.24 4.51
C ARG A 125 13.12 -3.07 6.01
N ILE A 126 14.17 -2.60 6.68
CA ILE A 126 14.15 -2.35 8.13
C ILE A 126 13.10 -1.29 8.48
N TYR A 127 13.09 -0.15 7.78
CA TYR A 127 12.10 0.90 8.02
C TYR A 127 10.67 0.44 7.70
N ALA A 128 10.51 -0.34 6.64
CA ALA A 128 9.22 -0.92 6.28
C ALA A 128 8.72 -1.89 7.36
N GLN A 129 9.60 -2.74 7.89
CA GLN A 129 9.27 -3.67 8.98
C GLN A 129 8.90 -2.93 10.26
N ASP A 130 9.64 -1.88 10.64
CA ASP A 130 9.32 -1.03 11.79
C ASP A 130 7.94 -0.40 11.65
N PHE A 131 7.66 0.19 10.50
CA PHE A 131 6.35 0.77 10.22
C PHE A 131 5.22 -0.25 10.31
N ILE A 132 5.35 -1.39 9.64
CA ILE A 132 4.35 -2.47 9.65
C ILE A 132 4.13 -2.96 11.09
N LYS A 133 5.21 -3.18 11.87
CA LYS A 133 5.14 -3.66 13.25
C LYS A 133 4.36 -2.69 14.15
N ILE A 134 4.64 -1.39 14.05
CA ILE A 134 3.95 -0.36 14.84
C ILE A 134 2.46 -0.32 14.47
N ARG A 135 2.15 -0.25 13.17
CA ARG A 135 0.76 -0.22 12.69
C ARG A 135 -0.01 -1.48 13.09
N LEU A 136 0.60 -2.65 12.88
CA LEU A 136 0.01 -3.92 13.29
C LEU A 136 -0.34 -3.95 14.77
N GLY A 137 0.59 -3.55 15.66
CA GLY A 137 0.34 -3.49 17.10
C GLY A 137 -0.84 -2.59 17.45
N LYS A 138 -0.96 -1.42 16.81
CA LYS A 138 -2.07 -0.49 17.03
C LYS A 138 -3.40 -1.03 16.49
N VAL A 139 -3.42 -1.63 15.29
CA VAL A 139 -4.63 -2.24 14.72
C VAL A 139 -5.13 -3.37 15.62
N LEU A 140 -4.24 -4.23 16.13
CA LEU A 140 -4.58 -5.30 17.06
C LEU A 140 -5.15 -4.72 18.37
N SER A 141 -4.52 -3.69 18.94
CA SER A 141 -4.98 -3.03 20.17
C SER A 141 -6.37 -2.42 20.00
N LEU A 142 -6.63 -1.78 18.86
CA LEU A 142 -7.95 -1.23 18.53
C LEU A 142 -9.00 -2.33 18.34
N ALA A 143 -8.64 -3.45 17.71
CA ALA A 143 -9.57 -4.56 17.48
C ALA A 143 -10.05 -5.24 18.78
N ILE A 144 -9.21 -5.30 19.81
CA ILE A 144 -9.56 -5.89 21.10
C ILE A 144 -10.17 -4.89 22.08
N SER A 145 -10.09 -3.58 21.78
CA SER A 145 -10.68 -2.53 22.59
C SER A 145 -12.18 -2.43 22.43
N SER A 146 -12.84 -1.73 23.37
CA SER A 146 -14.28 -1.42 23.29
C SER A 146 -14.61 -0.20 22.43
N THR A 147 -13.65 0.29 21.64
CA THR A 147 -13.80 1.48 20.80
C THR A 147 -14.83 1.23 19.70
N ASN A 148 -15.65 2.25 19.37
CA ASN A 148 -16.58 2.19 18.26
C ASN A 148 -15.81 1.92 16.94
N MET A 149 -16.36 1.02 16.12
CA MET A 149 -15.72 0.57 14.87
C MET A 149 -15.42 1.73 13.92
N GLU A 150 -16.34 2.67 13.75
CA GLU A 150 -16.16 3.82 12.85
C GLU A 150 -14.97 4.68 13.29
N GLN A 151 -14.87 4.97 14.57
CA GLN A 151 -13.76 5.71 15.15
C GLN A 151 -12.44 4.94 15.05
N ALA A 152 -12.46 3.64 15.31
CA ALA A 152 -11.27 2.78 15.26
C ALA A 152 -10.69 2.69 13.84
N THR A 153 -11.56 2.64 12.80
CA THR A 153 -11.15 2.42 11.41
C THR A 153 -10.93 3.68 10.59
N SER A 154 -11.19 4.87 11.14
CA SER A 154 -11.16 6.15 10.41
C SER A 154 -9.83 6.44 9.68
N ASN A 155 -8.70 5.99 10.25
CA ASN A 155 -7.36 6.20 9.70
C ASN A 155 -6.68 4.88 9.24
N MET A 156 -7.48 3.84 9.02
CA MET A 156 -7.00 2.55 8.52
C MET A 156 -7.07 2.48 7.00
N THR A 157 -6.07 1.82 6.41
CA THR A 157 -6.18 1.43 4.99
C THR A 157 -7.14 0.25 4.83
N PRO A 158 -7.61 -0.04 3.60
CA PRO A 158 -8.44 -1.21 3.36
C PRO A 158 -7.83 -2.54 3.82
N GLU A 159 -6.49 -2.70 3.72
CA GLU A 159 -5.78 -3.87 4.23
C GLU A 159 -5.86 -3.98 5.75
N GLU A 160 -5.72 -2.85 6.44
CA GLU A 160 -5.82 -2.79 7.90
C GLU A 160 -7.26 -2.99 8.38
N ILE A 161 -8.25 -2.47 7.66
CA ILE A 161 -9.67 -2.70 7.96
C ILE A 161 -10.01 -4.19 7.81
N ALA A 162 -9.49 -4.85 6.77
CA ALA A 162 -9.69 -6.28 6.59
C ALA A 162 -9.11 -7.08 7.78
N LEU A 163 -7.87 -6.77 8.17
CA LEU A 163 -7.21 -7.37 9.32
C LEU A 163 -7.97 -7.08 10.64
N TYR A 164 -8.36 -5.83 10.86
CA TYR A 164 -9.10 -5.40 12.04
C TYR A 164 -10.38 -6.22 12.24
N LYS A 165 -11.17 -6.39 11.16
CA LYS A 165 -12.42 -7.15 11.22
C LYS A 165 -12.19 -8.61 11.59
N GLU A 166 -11.21 -9.26 10.99
CA GLU A 166 -10.88 -10.66 11.27
C GLU A 166 -10.41 -10.84 12.74
N VAL A 167 -9.54 -9.95 13.21
CA VAL A 167 -9.04 -10.00 14.59
C VAL A 167 -10.15 -9.73 15.59
N LYS A 168 -11.00 -8.74 15.33
CA LYS A 168 -12.12 -8.40 16.20
C LYS A 168 -13.09 -9.56 16.34
N GLU A 169 -13.47 -10.18 15.23
CA GLU A 169 -14.36 -11.36 15.23
C GLU A 169 -13.80 -12.51 16.08
N ILE A 170 -12.50 -12.82 15.89
CA ILE A 170 -11.83 -13.87 16.67
C ILE A 170 -11.76 -13.51 18.15
N ALA A 171 -11.42 -12.27 18.47
CA ALA A 171 -11.29 -11.81 19.85
C ALA A 171 -12.65 -11.81 20.57
N ASP A 172 -13.71 -11.36 19.90
CA ASP A 172 -15.05 -11.32 20.48
C ASP A 172 -15.61 -12.75 20.68
N LEU A 173 -15.38 -13.67 19.73
CA LEU A 173 -15.72 -15.08 19.88
C LEU A 173 -14.98 -15.71 21.07
N TRP A 174 -13.65 -15.47 21.15
CA TRP A 174 -12.85 -15.99 22.26
C TRP A 174 -13.35 -15.49 23.62
N LYS A 175 -13.63 -14.18 23.75
CA LYS A 175 -14.17 -13.58 24.97
C LYS A 175 -15.49 -14.23 25.39
N LYS A 176 -16.46 -14.36 24.46
CA LYS A 176 -17.75 -15.01 24.74
C LYS A 176 -17.55 -16.45 25.23
N THR A 177 -16.72 -17.24 24.53
CA THR A 177 -16.42 -18.62 24.91
C THR A 177 -15.80 -18.70 26.31
N MET A 178 -14.84 -17.83 26.64
CA MET A 178 -14.20 -17.81 27.97
C MET A 178 -15.13 -17.34 29.09
N MET A 179 -16.12 -16.52 28.76
CA MET A 179 -17.15 -16.06 29.72
C MET A 179 -18.32 -17.05 29.85
N GLY A 180 -18.33 -18.17 29.09
CA GLY A 180 -19.40 -19.15 29.13
C GLY A 180 -20.70 -18.66 28.47
N GLU A 181 -20.64 -17.65 27.60
CA GLU A 181 -21.77 -17.16 26.84
C GLU A 181 -22.02 -18.06 25.62
N GLU A 182 -23.31 -18.34 25.32
CA GLU A 182 -23.67 -19.10 24.11
C GLU A 182 -23.27 -18.33 22.85
N VAL A 183 -22.69 -19.04 21.88
CA VAL A 183 -22.13 -18.49 20.63
C VAL A 183 -23.14 -18.63 19.50
#